data_f4d773021e0169ceb7cf890820785c7e
#
_entry.id   f4d773021e0169ceb7cf890820785c7e
#
_cell.length_a   1.000
_cell.length_b   1.000
_cell.length_c   1.000
_cell.angle_alpha   90.00
_cell.angle_beta   90.00
_cell.angle_gamma   90.00
#
_symmetry.space_group_name_H-M   'P 1'
#
loop_
_entity.id
_entity.type
_entity.pdbx_description
1 polymer ?
#
loop_
_entity_poly.entity_id
_entity_poly.type
_entity_poly.pdbx_seq_one_letter_code
_entity_poly.pdbx_strand_id
1 'polypeptide(L)'
;SGQPVIDMRDLLTVHSAAIGGPGRGANTALASIAKAKAFPENIEIAWEMPMAGGRLQKVHYSISVLREDPSYKPRVADERVGYFTTVYRDLGKYNQKDKWVRYVNRWHVEKRDPSLKMSPPKDPIIFYVENTTPVRYRHWVREGVLKWNKAFEKIGIRDAIEVYYQDAE
;
A
#
# COMPACT_ATOMS: atom_id res chain seq x y z
N SER A 1 -22.46 -17.47 -14.28
CA SER A 1 -21.63 -16.29 -14.42
C SER A 1 -20.38 -16.66 -15.19
N GLY A 2 -20.02 -15.94 -16.23
CA GLY A 2 -18.83 -16.21 -17.05
C GLY A 2 -17.52 -15.70 -16.43
N GLN A 3 -17.48 -15.53 -15.13
CA GLN A 3 -16.27 -15.07 -14.43
C GLN A 3 -15.30 -16.23 -14.18
N PRO A 4 -14.00 -16.06 -14.44
CA PRO A 4 -12.99 -17.08 -14.18
C PRO A 4 -12.86 -17.35 -12.68
N VAL A 5 -12.72 -18.61 -12.32
CA VAL A 5 -12.38 -19.04 -10.97
C VAL A 5 -10.90 -19.43 -10.97
N ILE A 6 -10.12 -18.88 -10.06
CA ILE A 6 -8.68 -19.11 -9.97
C ILE A 6 -8.40 -19.88 -8.68
N ASP A 7 -7.61 -20.95 -8.77
CA ASP A 7 -7.07 -21.63 -7.59
C ASP A 7 -5.94 -20.76 -7.00
N MET A 8 -6.24 -20.11 -5.88
CA MET A 8 -5.29 -19.25 -5.16
C MET A 8 -4.12 -20.03 -4.60
N ARG A 9 -4.26 -21.34 -4.33
CA ARG A 9 -3.15 -22.16 -3.87
C ARG A 9 -2.07 -22.23 -4.97
N ASP A 10 -2.43 -22.59 -6.17
CA ASP A 10 -1.49 -22.70 -7.27
C ASP A 10 -0.84 -21.35 -7.58
N LEU A 11 -1.63 -20.28 -7.63
CA LEU A 11 -1.11 -18.94 -7.86
C LEU A 11 -0.09 -18.50 -6.79
N LEU A 12 -0.42 -18.68 -5.51
CA LEU A 12 0.37 -18.14 -4.40
C LEU A 12 1.49 -19.07 -3.92
N THR A 13 1.53 -20.32 -4.38
CA THR A 13 2.59 -21.28 -4.03
C THR A 13 3.45 -21.65 -5.22
N VAL A 14 2.88 -22.27 -6.26
CA VAL A 14 3.61 -22.76 -7.43
C VAL A 14 4.15 -21.61 -8.28
N HIS A 15 3.35 -20.60 -8.50
CA HIS A 15 3.70 -19.42 -9.31
C HIS A 15 4.18 -18.23 -8.49
N SER A 16 4.44 -18.43 -7.21
CA SER A 16 4.82 -17.38 -6.26
C SER A 16 6.06 -16.58 -6.66
N ALA A 17 6.98 -17.17 -7.43
CA ALA A 17 8.15 -16.47 -7.92
C ALA A 17 7.82 -15.24 -8.79
N ALA A 18 6.68 -15.26 -9.49
CA ALA A 18 6.22 -14.15 -10.33
C ALA A 18 5.66 -12.97 -9.53
N ILE A 19 5.22 -13.22 -8.29
CA ILE A 19 4.55 -12.23 -7.42
C ILE A 19 5.31 -11.96 -6.10
N GLY A 20 6.59 -12.32 -6.03
CA GLY A 20 7.40 -12.10 -4.83
C GLY A 20 7.17 -13.13 -3.72
N GLY A 21 7.11 -14.39 -4.09
CA GLY A 21 6.87 -15.52 -3.16
C GLY A 21 8.02 -15.84 -2.20
N PRO A 22 7.89 -16.99 -1.49
CA PRO A 22 8.71 -17.38 -0.36
C PRO A 22 10.11 -17.69 -0.80
N GLY A 23 10.98 -17.13 -1.24
CA GLY A 23 12.38 -17.40 -1.54
C GLY A 23 12.74 -18.84 -1.90
N ARG A 24 13.98 -19.06 -2.27
CA ARG A 24 14.49 -20.40 -2.61
C ARG A 24 14.47 -21.33 -1.38
N GLY A 25 14.08 -22.57 -1.62
CA GLY A 25 14.09 -23.62 -0.61
C GLY A 25 12.76 -23.82 0.14
N ALA A 26 11.70 -23.14 -0.27
CA ALA A 26 10.34 -23.41 0.24
C ALA A 26 9.78 -24.69 -0.37
N ASN A 27 9.23 -25.56 0.46
CA ASN A 27 8.47 -26.72 0.01
C ASN A 27 7.01 -26.34 -0.14
N THR A 28 6.64 -25.90 -1.34
CA THR A 28 5.27 -25.45 -1.65
C THR A 28 4.24 -26.58 -1.65
N ALA A 29 4.68 -27.83 -1.83
CA ALA A 29 3.79 -28.98 -1.76
C ALA A 29 3.23 -29.21 -0.35
N LEU A 30 3.97 -28.80 0.68
CA LEU A 30 3.57 -28.87 2.09
C LEU A 30 3.02 -27.54 2.63
N ALA A 31 2.74 -26.58 1.74
CA ALA A 31 2.17 -25.31 2.15
C ALA A 31 0.74 -25.51 2.69
N SER A 32 0.46 -24.88 3.82
CA SER A 32 -0.86 -24.84 4.44
C SER A 32 -1.34 -23.41 4.64
N ILE A 33 -2.65 -23.18 4.61
CA ILE A 33 -3.24 -21.88 4.91
C ILE A 33 -3.19 -21.67 6.42
N ALA A 34 -2.42 -20.67 6.87
CA ALA A 34 -2.37 -20.29 8.27
C ALA A 34 -3.50 -19.30 8.64
N LYS A 35 -3.92 -18.47 7.66
CA LYS A 35 -5.00 -17.49 7.84
C LYS A 35 -5.60 -17.14 6.48
N ALA A 36 -6.92 -17.02 6.42
CA ALA A 36 -7.62 -16.45 5.27
C ALA A 36 -8.75 -15.56 5.78
N LYS A 37 -8.80 -14.33 5.26
CA LYS A 37 -9.90 -13.38 5.51
C LYS A 37 -10.28 -12.73 4.19
N ALA A 38 -11.57 -12.54 3.97
CA ALA A 38 -12.10 -11.81 2.84
C ALA A 38 -12.91 -10.62 3.34
N PHE A 39 -12.68 -9.49 2.72
CA PHE A 39 -13.38 -8.24 2.94
C PHE A 39 -13.97 -7.77 1.61
N PRO A 40 -14.87 -6.79 1.58
CA PRO A 40 -15.51 -6.36 0.33
C PRO A 40 -14.55 -5.98 -0.80
N GLU A 41 -13.37 -5.44 -0.46
CA GLU A 41 -12.41 -4.93 -1.43
C GLU A 41 -11.00 -5.51 -1.31
N ASN A 42 -10.77 -6.41 -0.35
CA ASN A 42 -9.49 -7.08 -0.22
C ASN A 42 -9.58 -8.48 0.36
N ILE A 43 -8.57 -9.28 0.07
CA ILE A 43 -8.39 -10.64 0.58
C ILE A 43 -7.02 -10.70 1.26
N GLU A 44 -7.00 -11.24 2.48
CA GLU A 44 -5.81 -11.46 3.28
C GLU A 44 -5.56 -12.95 3.43
N ILE A 45 -4.47 -13.46 2.86
CA ILE A 45 -4.12 -14.88 2.92
C ILE A 45 -2.69 -15.02 3.45
N ALA A 46 -2.54 -15.79 4.53
CA ALA A 46 -1.23 -16.19 5.03
C ALA A 46 -1.01 -17.68 4.81
N TRP A 47 0.08 -18.01 4.19
CA TRP A 47 0.57 -19.35 4.00
C TRP A 47 1.71 -19.65 4.96
N GLU A 48 1.75 -20.87 5.45
CA GLU A 48 2.84 -21.41 6.24
C GLU A 48 3.45 -22.58 5.50
N MET A 49 4.76 -22.55 5.29
CA MET A 49 5.45 -23.56 4.50
C MET A 49 6.83 -23.89 5.06
N PRO A 50 7.22 -25.18 5.01
CA PRO A 50 8.56 -25.59 5.43
C PRO A 50 9.63 -25.08 4.47
N MET A 51 10.73 -24.61 5.05
CA MET A 51 11.93 -24.20 4.33
C MET A 51 13.01 -25.27 4.44
N ALA A 52 13.97 -25.24 3.53
CA ALA A 52 15.20 -26.01 3.67
C ALA A 52 15.83 -25.72 5.06
N GLY A 53 16.20 -26.78 5.79
CA GLY A 53 16.72 -26.68 7.17
C GLY A 53 15.65 -26.74 8.27
N GLY A 54 14.41 -27.12 7.95
CA GLY A 54 13.36 -27.46 8.95
C GLY A 54 12.67 -26.25 9.59
N ARG A 55 12.92 -25.03 9.11
CA ARG A 55 12.22 -23.83 9.58
C ARG A 55 10.88 -23.68 8.87
N LEU A 56 9.85 -23.18 9.57
CA LEU A 56 8.61 -22.74 8.97
C LEU A 56 8.72 -21.26 8.59
N GLN A 57 8.33 -20.94 7.37
CA GLN A 57 8.18 -19.55 6.93
C GLN A 57 6.71 -19.24 6.71
N LYS A 58 6.27 -18.09 7.25
CA LYS A 58 4.95 -17.54 6.99
C LYS A 58 5.06 -16.45 5.94
N VAL A 59 4.25 -16.57 4.89
CA VAL A 59 4.15 -15.58 3.82
C VAL A 59 2.73 -15.05 3.80
N HIS A 60 2.58 -13.74 3.84
CA HIS A 60 1.29 -13.08 3.84
C HIS A 60 1.11 -12.31 2.53
N TYR A 61 -0.05 -12.51 1.90
CA TYR A 61 -0.49 -11.80 0.71
C TYR A 61 -1.73 -10.98 1.06
N SER A 62 -1.68 -9.70 0.74
CA SER A 62 -2.80 -8.78 0.77
C SER A 62 -3.14 -8.43 -0.68
N ILE A 63 -4.33 -8.80 -1.13
CA ILE A 63 -4.80 -8.60 -2.50
C ILE A 63 -5.99 -7.67 -2.45
N SER A 64 -5.86 -6.48 -3.01
CA SER A 64 -6.88 -5.45 -2.96
C SER A 64 -7.36 -5.06 -4.36
N VAL A 65 -8.61 -4.64 -4.45
CA VAL A 65 -9.13 -4.02 -5.66
C VAL A 65 -8.45 -2.69 -5.88
N LEU A 66 -7.84 -2.51 -7.05
CA LEU A 66 -7.29 -1.23 -7.45
C LEU A 66 -8.43 -0.34 -7.97
N ARG A 67 -8.75 0.70 -7.22
CA ARG A 67 -9.71 1.71 -7.67
C ARG A 67 -9.03 2.64 -8.68
N GLU A 68 -9.68 2.83 -9.81
CA GLU A 68 -9.26 3.84 -10.78
C GLU A 68 -9.66 5.23 -10.28
N ASP A 69 -8.73 6.15 -10.33
CA ASP A 69 -8.98 7.58 -10.06
C ASP A 69 -8.60 8.39 -11.31
N PRO A 70 -9.58 8.71 -12.18
CA PRO A 70 -9.32 9.45 -13.41
C PRO A 70 -8.88 10.90 -13.14
N SER A 71 -9.07 11.44 -11.95
CA SER A 71 -8.62 12.78 -11.56
C SER A 71 -7.13 12.82 -11.21
N TYR A 72 -6.54 11.67 -10.85
CA TYR A 72 -5.12 11.59 -10.50
C TYR A 72 -4.21 11.78 -11.70
N LYS A 73 -3.36 12.81 -11.63
CA LYS A 73 -2.32 13.06 -12.63
C LYS A 73 -0.95 12.74 -12.04
N PRO A 74 -0.24 11.73 -12.59
CA PRO A 74 1.11 11.40 -12.15
C PRO A 74 2.03 12.60 -12.31
N ARG A 75 2.90 12.83 -11.35
CA ARG A 75 3.92 13.88 -11.39
C ARG A 75 5.28 13.26 -11.73
N VAL A 76 5.92 13.76 -12.75
CA VAL A 76 7.29 13.37 -13.09
C VAL A 76 8.22 13.78 -11.95
N ALA A 77 9.11 12.87 -11.56
CA ALA A 77 10.09 13.12 -10.51
C ALA A 77 11.17 14.09 -10.99
N ASP A 78 11.68 14.89 -10.07
CA ASP A 78 12.80 15.80 -10.26
C ASP A 78 13.92 15.41 -9.28
N GLU A 79 15.14 15.21 -9.77
CA GLU A 79 16.28 14.76 -8.98
C GLU A 79 16.66 15.72 -7.83
N ARG A 80 16.24 16.99 -7.94
CA ARG A 80 16.47 17.99 -6.90
C ARG A 80 15.60 17.79 -5.65
N VAL A 81 14.57 16.96 -5.75
CA VAL A 81 13.62 16.74 -4.67
C VAL A 81 13.53 15.23 -4.39
N GLY A 82 13.86 14.84 -3.16
CA GLY A 82 13.83 13.45 -2.73
C GLY A 82 12.41 12.96 -2.46
N TYR A 83 11.90 12.11 -3.34
CA TYR A 83 10.65 11.36 -3.16
C TYR A 83 10.90 9.88 -3.45
N PHE A 84 10.10 9.00 -2.87
CA PHE A 84 9.96 7.66 -3.41
C PHE A 84 9.27 7.75 -4.77
N THR A 85 9.73 6.92 -5.70
CA THR A 85 9.24 6.97 -7.08
C THR A 85 8.80 5.60 -7.56
N THR A 86 7.74 5.59 -8.38
CA THR A 86 7.42 4.45 -9.23
C THR A 86 8.20 4.61 -10.53
N VAL A 87 8.97 3.58 -10.87
CA VAL A 87 9.89 3.60 -12.00
C VAL A 87 9.56 2.48 -12.96
N TYR A 88 9.44 2.80 -14.25
CA TYR A 88 9.32 1.80 -15.29
C TYR A 88 10.10 2.22 -16.54
N ARG A 89 10.36 1.24 -17.40
CA ARG A 89 11.04 1.47 -18.68
C ARG A 89 10.01 1.62 -19.77
N ASP A 90 10.01 2.77 -20.43
CA ASP A 90 9.15 3.05 -21.57
C ASP A 90 9.82 2.52 -22.85
N LEU A 91 9.34 1.40 -23.34
CA LEU A 91 9.87 0.76 -24.53
C LEU A 91 9.49 1.48 -25.84
N GLY A 92 8.49 2.38 -25.79
CA GLY A 92 8.12 3.23 -26.92
C GLY A 92 9.11 4.34 -27.23
N LYS A 93 10.06 4.61 -26.32
CA LYS A 93 11.08 5.64 -26.49
C LYS A 93 12.33 5.11 -27.23
N TYR A 94 12.19 4.80 -28.52
CA TYR A 94 13.27 4.15 -29.29
C TYR A 94 14.55 4.98 -29.39
N ASN A 95 14.45 6.29 -29.58
CA ASN A 95 15.58 7.17 -29.87
C ASN A 95 16.05 8.03 -28.70
N GLN A 96 15.54 7.81 -27.49
CA GLN A 96 15.94 8.57 -26.32
C GLN A 96 17.02 7.83 -25.51
N LYS A 97 18.02 8.58 -25.03
CA LYS A 97 19.07 8.03 -24.16
C LYS A 97 18.52 7.49 -22.86
N ASP A 98 17.57 8.21 -22.23
CA ASP A 98 16.87 7.79 -21.03
C ASP A 98 15.46 7.26 -21.36
N LYS A 99 15.29 5.96 -21.21
CA LYS A 99 14.02 5.27 -21.41
C LYS A 99 13.24 5.09 -20.11
N TRP A 100 13.79 5.55 -18.99
CA TRP A 100 13.16 5.41 -17.70
C TRP A 100 12.16 6.53 -17.45
N VAL A 101 10.99 6.16 -16.98
CA VAL A 101 9.96 7.08 -16.50
C VAL A 101 9.88 6.94 -15.00
N ARG A 102 9.94 8.06 -14.30
CA ARG A 102 9.92 8.14 -12.83
C ARG A 102 8.78 9.04 -12.41
N TYR A 103 7.81 8.50 -11.68
CA TYR A 103 6.73 9.27 -11.10
C TYR A 103 6.86 9.32 -9.59
N VAL A 104 6.60 10.49 -9.02
CA VAL A 104 6.60 10.72 -7.57
C VAL A 104 5.46 9.93 -6.91
N ASN A 105 5.78 9.16 -5.87
CA ASN A 105 4.77 8.56 -5.02
C ASN A 105 4.27 9.62 -4.03
N ARG A 106 3.02 10.01 -4.17
CA ARG A 106 2.39 11.02 -3.34
C ARG A 106 0.93 10.68 -3.07
N TRP A 107 0.41 11.20 -1.97
CA TRP A 107 -1.01 11.18 -1.72
C TRP A 107 -1.75 12.09 -2.70
N HIS A 108 -2.93 11.66 -3.17
CA HIS A 108 -3.84 12.47 -3.94
C HIS A 108 -4.87 13.10 -3.00
N VAL A 109 -4.53 14.29 -2.49
CA VAL A 109 -5.39 15.00 -1.55
C VAL A 109 -5.98 16.22 -2.27
N GLU A 110 -7.29 16.22 -2.43
CA GLU A 110 -8.05 17.30 -3.05
C GLU A 110 -8.93 18.00 -2.02
N LYS A 111 -9.12 19.31 -2.18
CA LYS A 111 -10.09 20.06 -1.38
C LYS A 111 -11.50 19.54 -1.62
N ARG A 112 -12.28 19.42 -0.56
CA ARG A 112 -13.72 19.13 -0.68
C ARG A 112 -14.45 20.27 -1.39
N ASP A 113 -14.09 21.51 -1.08
CA ASP A 113 -14.56 22.71 -1.76
C ASP A 113 -13.37 23.52 -2.29
N PRO A 114 -13.11 23.47 -3.61
CA PRO A 114 -11.99 24.20 -4.24
C PRO A 114 -12.16 25.73 -4.20
N SER A 115 -13.37 26.25 -4.02
CA SER A 115 -13.65 27.69 -3.97
C SER A 115 -13.14 28.34 -2.68
N LEU A 116 -12.99 27.58 -1.62
CA LEU A 116 -12.54 28.07 -0.33
C LEU A 116 -11.02 28.17 -0.27
N LYS A 117 -10.51 29.24 0.36
CA LYS A 117 -9.09 29.40 0.64
C LYS A 117 -8.57 28.21 1.46
N MET A 118 -9.34 27.77 2.45
CA MET A 118 -9.04 26.63 3.32
C MET A 118 -10.25 25.70 3.33
N SER A 119 -10.05 24.42 3.01
CA SER A 119 -11.09 23.39 2.98
C SER A 119 -10.57 22.08 3.57
N PRO A 120 -11.39 21.24 4.20
CA PRO A 120 -11.03 19.88 4.48
C PRO A 120 -10.86 19.10 3.16
N PRO A 121 -10.18 17.96 3.16
CA PRO A 121 -10.06 17.11 1.99
C PRO A 121 -11.40 16.45 1.64
N LYS A 122 -11.53 15.97 0.40
CA LYS A 122 -12.61 15.04 0.02
C LYS A 122 -12.45 13.75 0.80
N ASP A 123 -11.26 13.17 0.72
CA ASP A 123 -10.87 11.93 1.37
C ASP A 123 -9.64 12.21 2.24
N PRO A 124 -9.73 12.09 3.56
CA PRO A 124 -8.60 12.28 4.45
C PRO A 124 -7.62 11.10 4.37
N ILE A 125 -6.38 11.35 4.71
CA ILE A 125 -5.37 10.31 4.91
C ILE A 125 -5.57 9.76 6.33
N ILE A 126 -6.02 8.52 6.43
CA ILE A 126 -6.36 7.90 7.71
C ILE A 126 -5.21 7.01 8.18
N PHE A 127 -4.77 7.22 9.41
CA PHE A 127 -3.81 6.36 10.11
C PHE A 127 -4.49 5.72 11.33
N TYR A 128 -4.19 4.44 11.55
CA TYR A 128 -4.59 3.73 12.76
C TYR A 128 -3.36 3.44 13.62
N VAL A 129 -3.41 3.86 14.88
CA VAL A 129 -2.40 3.48 15.87
C VAL A 129 -2.76 2.09 16.36
N GLU A 130 -1.88 1.14 16.08
CA GLU A 130 -2.07 -0.27 16.40
C GLU A 130 -2.25 -0.52 17.91
N ASN A 131 -3.10 -1.46 18.28
CA ASN A 131 -3.39 -1.77 19.69
C ASN A 131 -2.18 -2.35 20.45
N THR A 132 -1.19 -2.92 19.74
CA THR A 132 0.08 -3.37 20.31
C THR A 132 1.01 -2.22 20.74
N THR A 133 0.74 -0.98 20.27
CA THR A 133 1.48 0.20 20.70
C THR A 133 1.25 0.44 22.19
N PRO A 134 2.29 0.49 23.04
CA PRO A 134 2.11 0.73 24.48
C PRO A 134 1.35 2.02 24.75
N VAL A 135 0.37 1.99 25.65
CA VAL A 135 -0.58 3.10 25.92
C VAL A 135 0.13 4.43 26.16
N ARG A 136 1.26 4.42 26.90
CA ARG A 136 2.06 5.61 27.20
C ARG A 136 2.62 6.32 25.96
N TYR A 137 2.73 5.64 24.80
CA TYR A 137 3.27 6.20 23.56
C TYR A 137 2.19 6.57 22.56
N ARG A 138 0.96 6.06 22.68
CA ARG A 138 -0.11 6.27 21.69
C ARG A 138 -0.40 7.75 21.46
N HIS A 139 -0.46 8.53 22.53
CA HIS A 139 -0.65 9.99 22.42
C HIS A 139 0.44 10.63 21.56
N TRP A 140 1.71 10.32 21.82
CA TRP A 140 2.84 10.90 21.10
C TRP A 140 2.89 10.49 19.64
N VAL A 141 2.54 9.23 19.33
CA VAL A 141 2.43 8.75 17.96
C VAL A 141 1.36 9.54 17.23
N ARG A 142 0.18 9.67 17.83
CA ARG A 142 -0.93 10.44 17.26
C ARG A 142 -0.54 11.88 17.00
N GLU A 143 0.00 12.57 17.98
CA GLU A 143 0.41 13.97 17.86
C GLU A 143 1.53 14.15 16.81
N GLY A 144 2.47 13.21 16.75
CA GLY A 144 3.53 13.22 15.74
C GLY A 144 3.00 13.16 14.32
N VAL A 145 2.05 12.27 14.07
CA VAL A 145 1.41 12.11 12.75
C VAL A 145 0.56 13.35 12.41
N LEU A 146 -0.24 13.85 13.36
CA LEU A 146 -1.09 15.03 13.14
C LEU A 146 -0.32 16.32 12.85
N LYS A 147 0.97 16.41 13.25
CA LYS A 147 1.81 17.58 12.92
C LYS A 147 1.93 17.83 11.42
N TRP A 148 1.81 16.82 10.59
CA TRP A 148 1.82 16.97 9.13
C TRP A 148 0.65 17.80 8.60
N ASN A 149 -0.46 17.94 9.33
CA ASN A 149 -1.57 18.82 8.94
C ASN A 149 -1.11 20.27 8.75
N LYS A 150 -0.11 20.73 9.53
CA LYS A 150 0.49 22.07 9.33
C LYS A 150 1.12 22.27 7.94
N ALA A 151 1.63 21.20 7.33
CA ALA A 151 2.17 21.25 5.97
C ALA A 151 1.04 21.34 4.93
N PHE A 152 -0.05 20.59 5.13
CA PHE A 152 -1.23 20.62 4.27
C PHE A 152 -2.00 21.96 4.38
N GLU A 153 -2.05 22.58 5.55
CA GLU A 153 -2.65 23.91 5.73
C GLU A 153 -1.96 24.97 4.87
N LYS A 154 -0.65 24.87 4.64
CA LYS A 154 0.08 25.79 3.76
C LYS A 154 -0.39 25.75 2.31
N ILE A 155 -0.97 24.64 1.88
CA ILE A 155 -1.57 24.49 0.54
C ILE A 155 -3.10 24.62 0.57
N GLY A 156 -3.66 25.06 1.72
CA GLY A 156 -5.07 25.35 1.88
C GLY A 156 -5.94 24.12 2.19
N ILE A 157 -5.37 23.04 2.72
CA ILE A 157 -6.11 21.84 3.12
C ILE A 157 -5.95 21.67 4.63
N ARG A 158 -7.04 21.83 5.40
CA ARG A 158 -7.07 21.55 6.82
C ARG A 158 -7.48 20.09 7.07
N ASP A 159 -7.05 19.52 8.18
CA ASP A 159 -7.44 18.18 8.61
C ASP A 159 -7.22 17.12 7.51
N ALA A 160 -6.11 17.25 6.76
CA ALA A 160 -5.76 16.32 5.69
C ALA A 160 -5.46 14.92 6.22
N ILE A 161 -4.98 14.83 7.46
CA ILE A 161 -4.63 13.58 8.14
C ILE A 161 -5.51 13.42 9.37
N GLU A 162 -6.10 12.25 9.49
CA GLU A 162 -6.84 11.79 10.66
C GLU A 162 -6.12 10.60 11.30
N VAL A 163 -6.16 10.52 12.63
CA VAL A 163 -5.53 9.42 13.37
C VAL A 163 -6.50 8.83 14.36
N TYR A 164 -6.76 7.55 14.20
CA TYR A 164 -7.62 6.75 15.07
C TYR A 164 -6.80 5.71 15.84
N TYR A 165 -7.37 5.23 16.92
CA TYR A 165 -6.82 4.08 17.64
C TYR A 165 -7.52 2.82 17.15
N GLN A 166 -6.76 1.76 16.95
CA GLN A 166 -7.32 0.45 16.70
C GLN A 166 -7.97 -0.04 17.99
N ASP A 167 -9.26 -0.36 17.92
CA ASP A 167 -9.96 -0.97 19.05
C ASP A 167 -9.44 -2.38 19.32
N ALA A 168 -9.45 -2.76 20.59
CA ALA A 168 -9.08 -4.12 21.00
C ALA A 168 -10.30 -5.03 20.75
N GLU A 169 -10.34 -5.71 19.61
CA GLU A 169 -11.16 -6.91 19.40
C GLU A 169 -10.28 -8.15 19.44
#